data_f7df36bd27b85b9e1f2432bfa1e19fb2
#
_entry.id   f7df36bd27b85b9e1f2432bfa1e19fb2
#
_cell.length_a   1.000
_cell.length_b   1.000
_cell.length_c   1.000
_cell.angle_alpha   90.00
_cell.angle_beta   90.00
_cell.angle_gamma   90.00
#
_symmetry.space_group_name_H-M   'P 1'
#
loop_
_entity.id
_entity.type
_entity.pdbx_description
1 polymer ?
#
loop_
_entity_poly.entity_id
_entity_poly.type
_entity_poly.pdbx_seq_one_letter_code
_entity_poly.pdbx_strand_id
1 'polypeptide(L)'
;MLMARTNVPINTPEGLREGIRRAQAFMEAGADISLIVRLNNIEDARVVAREVPGWKMFPDINQNYGKPVLIADDLYNLGYRLVAMHYMMKASMAGMLESGKKNFEEHGNTYSNDLHPMGIYGQSGMPFFRPQEWLNFEAKFTGKEPAKFWSGPLKED
;
A
#
# COMPACT_ATOMS: atom_id res chain seq x y z
N MET A 1 -13.51 -14.37 -2.39
CA MET A 1 -13.73 -13.06 -1.73
C MET A 1 -13.90 -12.02 -2.82
N LEU A 2 -15.02 -11.29 -2.79
CA LEU A 2 -15.39 -10.25 -3.75
C LEU A 2 -15.44 -8.90 -3.04
N MET A 3 -14.65 -7.93 -3.49
CA MET A 3 -14.71 -6.55 -3.03
C MET A 3 -15.37 -5.69 -4.09
N ALA A 4 -16.46 -5.03 -3.73
CA ALA A 4 -17.17 -4.10 -4.60
C ALA A 4 -16.84 -2.65 -4.25
N ARG A 5 -16.59 -1.84 -5.27
CA ARG A 5 -16.06 -0.48 -5.15
C ARG A 5 -16.94 0.55 -5.86
N THR A 6 -17.14 1.70 -5.21
CA THR A 6 -17.73 2.87 -5.85
C THR A 6 -16.76 4.05 -5.88
N ASN A 7 -16.74 4.77 -7.00
CA ASN A 7 -15.94 5.99 -7.21
C ASN A 7 -16.83 7.26 -7.20
N VAL A 8 -18.06 7.16 -6.70
CA VAL A 8 -18.95 8.33 -6.63
C VAL A 8 -18.25 9.46 -5.85
N PRO A 9 -18.33 10.71 -6.30
CA PRO A 9 -17.81 11.83 -5.55
C PRO A 9 -18.53 11.98 -4.19
N ILE A 10 -17.77 11.99 -3.08
CA ILE A 10 -18.32 12.08 -1.72
C ILE A 10 -17.97 13.41 -1.01
N ASN A 11 -17.62 14.42 -1.78
CA ASN A 11 -17.26 15.74 -1.26
C ASN A 11 -18.47 16.59 -0.85
N THR A 12 -19.67 16.06 -1.02
CA THR A 12 -20.93 16.65 -0.55
C THR A 12 -21.74 15.62 0.25
N PRO A 13 -22.66 16.05 1.13
CA PRO A 13 -23.55 15.15 1.85
C PRO A 13 -24.37 14.23 0.94
N GLU A 14 -24.80 14.72 -0.22
CA GLU A 14 -25.53 13.95 -1.24
C GLU A 14 -24.65 12.87 -1.85
N GLY A 15 -23.41 13.20 -2.17
CA GLY A 15 -22.42 12.26 -2.69
C GLY A 15 -22.09 11.15 -1.70
N LEU A 16 -21.95 11.47 -0.42
CA LEU A 16 -21.73 10.48 0.64
C LEU A 16 -22.94 9.55 0.76
N ARG A 17 -24.16 10.09 0.78
CA ARG A 17 -25.39 9.28 0.79
C ARG A 17 -25.48 8.32 -0.40
N GLU A 18 -25.15 8.79 -1.60
CA GLU A 18 -25.12 7.93 -2.78
C GLU A 18 -24.03 6.86 -2.69
N GLY A 19 -22.86 7.19 -2.14
CA GLY A 19 -21.81 6.22 -1.87
C GLY A 19 -22.26 5.11 -0.93
N ILE A 20 -22.93 5.48 0.15
CA ILE A 20 -23.53 4.55 1.13
C ILE A 20 -24.60 3.68 0.47
N ARG A 21 -25.53 4.26 -0.27
CA ARG A 21 -26.57 3.51 -0.97
C ARG A 21 -25.98 2.45 -1.91
N ARG A 22 -24.94 2.81 -2.66
CA ARG A 22 -24.24 1.85 -3.54
C ARG A 22 -23.54 0.75 -2.75
N ALA A 23 -22.86 1.11 -1.66
CA ALA A 23 -22.19 0.13 -0.83
C ALA A 23 -23.18 -0.86 -0.20
N GLN A 24 -24.36 -0.40 0.23
CA GLN A 24 -25.44 -1.26 0.72
C GLN A 24 -25.90 -2.23 -0.39
N ALA A 25 -26.17 -1.72 -1.58
CA ALA A 25 -26.59 -2.54 -2.72
C ALA A 25 -25.52 -3.59 -3.10
N PHE A 26 -24.24 -3.28 -2.98
CA PHE A 26 -23.17 -4.25 -3.20
C PHE A 26 -23.21 -5.39 -2.19
N MET A 27 -23.42 -5.06 -0.91
CA MET A 27 -23.50 -6.07 0.15
C MET A 27 -24.76 -6.93 -0.01
N GLU A 28 -25.89 -6.35 -0.39
CA GLU A 28 -27.13 -7.08 -0.72
C GLU A 28 -26.95 -8.01 -1.92
N ALA A 29 -26.14 -7.61 -2.91
CA ALA A 29 -25.80 -8.42 -4.07
C ALA A 29 -24.77 -9.52 -3.78
N GLY A 30 -24.27 -9.64 -2.54
CA GLY A 30 -23.38 -10.70 -2.12
C GLY A 30 -21.89 -10.37 -2.16
N ALA A 31 -21.50 -9.10 -2.19
CA ALA A 31 -20.11 -8.72 -1.99
C ALA A 31 -19.64 -9.03 -0.56
N ASP A 32 -18.40 -9.47 -0.42
CA ASP A 32 -17.79 -9.73 0.89
C ASP A 32 -17.30 -8.45 1.57
N ILE A 33 -16.82 -7.49 0.77
CA ILE A 33 -16.25 -6.22 1.24
C ILE A 33 -16.76 -5.08 0.36
N SER A 34 -17.15 -3.96 0.98
CA SER A 34 -17.47 -2.72 0.28
C SER A 34 -16.36 -1.68 0.43
N LEU A 35 -16.17 -0.87 -0.61
CA LEU A 35 -15.22 0.23 -0.66
C LEU A 35 -15.85 1.49 -1.25
N ILE A 36 -15.90 2.56 -0.48
CA ILE A 36 -16.22 3.91 -0.95
C ILE A 36 -14.91 4.67 -1.10
N VAL A 37 -14.53 5.00 -2.33
CA VAL A 37 -13.26 5.70 -2.63
C VAL A 37 -13.34 7.16 -2.17
N ARG A 38 -12.19 7.73 -1.79
CA ARG A 38 -12.04 9.10 -1.28
C ARG A 38 -12.61 9.36 0.12
N LEU A 39 -13.04 8.33 0.83
CA LEU A 39 -13.33 8.44 2.25
C LEU A 39 -12.01 8.81 2.96
N ASN A 40 -11.95 9.96 3.61
CA ASN A 40 -10.68 10.55 4.08
C ASN A 40 -10.74 11.20 5.45
N ASN A 41 -11.86 11.06 6.17
CA ASN A 41 -12.03 11.59 7.51
C ASN A 41 -12.80 10.61 8.40
N ILE A 42 -12.67 10.78 9.70
CA ILE A 42 -13.25 9.85 10.68
C ILE A 42 -14.77 10.02 10.81
N GLU A 43 -15.28 11.22 10.59
CA GLU A 43 -16.71 11.53 10.71
C GLU A 43 -17.49 10.77 9.63
N ASP A 44 -17.08 10.88 8.39
CA ASP A 44 -17.69 10.13 7.28
C ASP A 44 -17.49 8.62 7.45
N ALA A 45 -16.31 8.21 7.94
CA ALA A 45 -16.04 6.80 8.25
C ALA A 45 -17.01 6.23 9.28
N ARG A 46 -17.35 7.00 10.32
CA ARG A 46 -18.35 6.62 11.33
C ARG A 46 -19.74 6.46 10.73
N VAL A 47 -20.14 7.39 9.86
CA VAL A 47 -21.43 7.33 9.17
C VAL A 47 -21.52 6.05 8.31
N VAL A 48 -20.49 5.83 7.48
CA VAL A 48 -20.40 4.62 6.64
C VAL A 48 -20.39 3.35 7.50
N ALA A 49 -19.63 3.35 8.59
CA ALA A 49 -19.56 2.19 9.50
C ALA A 49 -20.90 1.80 10.08
N ARG A 50 -21.73 2.81 10.43
CA ARG A 50 -23.06 2.61 10.99
C ARG A 50 -24.07 2.14 9.94
N GLU A 51 -23.98 2.67 8.73
CA GLU A 51 -25.05 2.52 7.72
C GLU A 51 -24.79 1.41 6.70
N VAL A 52 -23.52 1.03 6.47
CA VAL A 52 -23.18 -0.04 5.55
C VAL A 52 -22.92 -1.33 6.33
N PRO A 53 -23.67 -2.42 6.05
CA PRO A 53 -23.44 -3.70 6.73
C PRO A 53 -22.16 -4.39 6.26
N GLY A 54 -21.71 -5.39 7.01
CA GLY A 54 -20.62 -6.27 6.64
C GLY A 54 -19.23 -5.62 6.66
N TRP A 55 -18.28 -6.23 6.01
CA TRP A 55 -16.91 -5.77 6.01
C TRP A 55 -16.70 -4.58 5.07
N LYS A 56 -15.89 -3.66 5.53
CA LYS A 56 -15.57 -2.42 4.82
C LYS A 56 -14.07 -2.24 4.70
N MET A 57 -13.65 -1.70 3.56
CA MET A 57 -12.29 -1.23 3.36
C MET A 57 -12.24 0.30 3.49
N PHE A 58 -11.27 0.80 4.23
CA PHE A 58 -10.93 2.22 4.19
C PHE A 58 -9.90 2.47 3.09
N PRO A 59 -10.16 3.44 2.18
CA PRO A 59 -9.39 3.53 0.93
C PRO A 59 -7.94 3.96 1.10
N ASP A 60 -7.65 4.84 2.07
CA ASP A 60 -6.31 5.32 2.32
C ASP A 60 -6.20 6.11 3.62
N ILE A 61 -5.30 5.70 4.50
CA ILE A 61 -4.91 6.50 5.67
C ILE A 61 -3.92 7.57 5.21
N ASN A 62 -4.41 8.57 4.52
CA ASN A 62 -3.64 9.75 4.16
C ASN A 62 -4.03 10.91 5.06
N GLN A 63 -3.02 11.64 5.51
CA GLN A 63 -3.24 12.90 6.16
C GLN A 63 -3.50 13.99 5.12
N ASN A 64 -4.67 14.60 5.19
CA ASN A 64 -4.85 15.91 4.62
C ASN A 64 -4.39 16.96 5.65
N TYR A 65 -3.61 17.92 5.20
CA TYR A 65 -3.09 19.00 6.03
C TYR A 65 -4.17 19.54 6.99
N GLY A 66 -3.84 19.60 8.29
CA GLY A 66 -4.68 20.18 9.33
C GLY A 66 -5.85 19.32 9.84
N LYS A 67 -6.00 18.07 9.40
CA LYS A 67 -7.00 17.14 9.94
C LYS A 67 -6.38 16.14 10.92
N PRO A 68 -7.17 15.61 11.88
CA PRO A 68 -6.70 14.58 12.80
C PRO A 68 -6.10 13.39 12.06
N VAL A 69 -5.05 12.82 12.61
CA VAL A 69 -4.43 11.60 12.10
C VAL A 69 -5.41 10.46 12.32
N LEU A 70 -5.78 9.78 11.22
CA LEU A 70 -6.46 8.51 11.28
C LEU A 70 -5.44 7.40 11.47
N ILE A 71 -5.65 6.56 12.46
CA ILE A 71 -4.86 5.35 12.69
C ILE A 71 -5.68 4.10 12.41
N ALA A 72 -5.00 2.99 12.17
CA ALA A 72 -5.66 1.73 11.86
C ALA A 72 -6.59 1.26 12.98
N ASP A 73 -6.23 1.49 14.24
CA ASP A 73 -7.03 1.10 15.40
C ASP A 73 -8.37 1.82 15.46
N ASP A 74 -8.42 3.11 15.14
CA ASP A 74 -9.68 3.86 15.07
C ASP A 74 -10.63 3.24 14.05
N LEU A 75 -10.10 2.87 12.88
CA LEU A 75 -10.87 2.26 11.81
C LEU A 75 -11.31 0.83 12.17
N TYR A 76 -10.43 0.06 12.80
CA TYR A 76 -10.76 -1.28 13.29
C TYR A 76 -11.92 -1.24 14.29
N ASN A 77 -11.89 -0.31 15.25
CA ASN A 77 -12.94 -0.10 16.23
C ASN A 77 -14.28 0.31 15.61
N LEU A 78 -14.25 0.96 14.44
CA LEU A 78 -15.43 1.26 13.63
C LEU A 78 -15.91 0.08 12.78
N GLY A 79 -15.20 -1.04 12.76
CA GLY A 79 -15.60 -2.22 12.00
C GLY A 79 -15.02 -2.31 10.60
N TYR A 80 -14.08 -1.44 10.21
CA TYR A 80 -13.28 -1.64 9.00
C TYR A 80 -12.35 -2.83 9.20
N ARG A 81 -12.18 -3.65 8.17
CA ARG A 81 -11.36 -4.87 8.22
C ARG A 81 -10.19 -4.86 7.26
N LEU A 82 -10.18 -3.91 6.34
CA LEU A 82 -9.11 -3.69 5.40
C LEU A 82 -8.82 -2.19 5.29
N VAL A 83 -7.54 -1.84 5.23
CA VAL A 83 -7.09 -0.45 5.13
C VAL A 83 -5.94 -0.38 4.12
N ALA A 84 -6.01 0.56 3.18
CA ALA A 84 -4.87 0.87 2.33
C ALA A 84 -4.00 1.93 2.98
N MET A 85 -2.69 1.80 2.80
CA MET A 85 -1.69 2.75 3.28
C MET A 85 -0.64 2.97 2.18
N HIS A 86 -0.60 4.18 1.64
CA HIS A 86 0.34 4.54 0.56
C HIS A 86 1.67 5.12 1.08
N TYR A 87 2.06 4.75 2.30
CA TYR A 87 3.27 5.30 2.93
C TYR A 87 4.56 4.90 2.19
N MET A 88 4.63 3.69 1.67
CA MET A 88 5.84 3.20 0.98
C MET A 88 6.14 4.01 -0.28
N MET A 89 5.13 4.31 -1.09
CA MET A 89 5.30 5.13 -2.29
C MET A 89 5.84 6.52 -1.96
N LYS A 90 5.26 7.20 -0.96
CA LYS A 90 5.70 8.53 -0.54
C LYS A 90 7.11 8.51 0.06
N ALA A 91 7.42 7.51 0.88
CA ALA A 91 8.75 7.33 1.46
C ALA A 91 9.79 7.04 0.38
N SER A 92 9.47 6.20 -0.60
CA SER A 92 10.36 5.91 -1.72
C SER A 92 10.64 7.15 -2.57
N MET A 93 9.61 7.93 -2.89
CA MET A 93 9.78 9.18 -3.64
C MET A 93 10.64 10.19 -2.88
N ALA A 94 10.39 10.36 -1.59
CA ALA A 94 11.18 11.26 -0.75
C ALA A 94 12.65 10.80 -0.68
N GLY A 95 12.89 9.50 -0.46
CA GLY A 95 14.24 8.94 -0.44
C GLY A 95 14.97 9.07 -1.77
N MET A 96 14.30 8.84 -2.90
CA MET A 96 14.89 9.04 -4.22
C MET A 96 15.26 10.50 -4.48
N LEU A 97 14.39 11.44 -4.12
CA LEU A 97 14.67 12.87 -4.27
C LEU A 97 15.84 13.33 -3.40
N GLU A 98 15.85 12.89 -2.14
CA GLU A 98 16.94 13.22 -1.21
C GLU A 98 18.27 12.64 -1.69
N SER A 99 18.29 11.35 -2.04
CA SER A 99 19.50 10.69 -2.56
C SER A 99 19.98 11.34 -3.84
N GLY A 100 19.08 11.65 -4.78
CA GLY A 100 19.42 12.32 -6.03
C GLY A 100 20.06 13.69 -5.79
N LYS A 101 19.46 14.50 -4.88
CA LYS A 101 20.00 15.82 -4.53
C LYS A 101 21.38 15.71 -3.89
N LYS A 102 21.55 14.84 -2.89
CA LYS A 102 22.81 14.67 -2.17
C LYS A 102 23.92 14.15 -3.07
N ASN A 103 23.66 13.11 -3.87
CA ASN A 103 24.65 12.60 -4.80
C ASN A 103 25.05 13.63 -5.88
N PHE A 104 24.10 14.46 -6.31
CA PHE A 104 24.40 15.54 -7.25
C PHE A 104 25.30 16.61 -6.62
N GLU A 105 25.02 17.03 -5.37
CA GLU A 105 25.84 17.98 -4.61
C GLU A 105 27.28 17.47 -4.38
N GLU A 106 27.42 16.16 -4.14
CA GLU A 106 28.69 15.50 -3.90
C GLU A 106 29.43 15.09 -5.19
N HIS A 107 28.82 15.25 -6.34
CA HIS A 107 29.32 14.75 -7.62
C HIS A 107 29.66 13.25 -7.62
N GLY A 108 28.86 12.45 -6.86
CA GLY A 108 29.10 11.03 -6.70
C GLY A 108 27.86 10.28 -6.21
N ASN A 109 28.05 9.08 -5.71
CA ASN A 109 27.00 8.23 -5.16
C ASN A 109 27.26 7.77 -3.71
N THR A 110 28.14 8.44 -3.02
CA THR A 110 28.55 8.10 -1.65
C THR A 110 27.36 8.12 -0.71
N TYR A 111 26.54 9.17 -0.79
CA TYR A 111 25.37 9.29 0.04
C TYR A 111 24.40 8.11 -0.10
N SER A 112 24.12 7.68 -1.32
CA SER A 112 23.26 6.51 -1.55
C SER A 112 23.87 5.21 -1.04
N ASN A 113 25.19 5.06 -1.15
CA ASN A 113 25.91 3.90 -0.62
C ASN A 113 25.88 3.86 0.91
N ASP A 114 26.05 5.02 1.55
CA ASP A 114 26.10 5.15 3.02
C ASP A 114 24.73 5.04 3.67
N LEU A 115 23.66 5.42 2.95
CA LEU A 115 22.29 5.17 3.40
C LEU A 115 21.95 3.70 3.60
N HIS A 116 22.76 2.90 3.05
CA HIS A 116 22.60 1.51 3.17
C HIS A 116 23.05 1.00 4.53
N PRO A 117 22.17 0.77 5.54
CA PRO A 117 22.52 0.03 6.78
C PRO A 117 22.67 -1.44 6.41
N MET A 118 23.65 -1.71 5.71
CA MET A 118 23.65 -2.60 4.86
C MET A 118 24.30 -3.81 4.98
N GLY A 119 24.53 -4.26 6.04
CA GLY A 119 24.69 -5.66 6.30
C GLY A 119 23.47 -6.54 5.93
N ILE A 120 22.27 -5.94 5.84
CA ILE A 120 21.04 -6.71 5.62
C ILE A 120 20.80 -7.03 4.14
N TYR A 121 21.18 -6.14 3.23
CA TYR A 121 20.76 -6.25 1.83
C TYR A 121 21.91 -6.46 0.85
N GLY A 122 23.15 -6.46 1.32
CA GLY A 122 24.33 -6.58 0.48
C GLY A 122 24.48 -5.40 -0.50
N GLN A 123 25.57 -5.39 -1.26
CA GLN A 123 25.88 -4.29 -2.17
C GLN A 123 24.86 -4.09 -3.30
N SER A 124 24.11 -5.11 -3.67
CA SER A 124 23.16 -5.03 -4.79
C SER A 124 21.71 -4.79 -4.39
N GLY A 125 21.38 -4.85 -3.10
CA GLY A 125 19.97 -4.81 -2.63
C GLY A 125 19.12 -6.01 -3.09
N MET A 126 19.62 -6.83 -3.99
CA MET A 126 18.88 -7.95 -4.60
C MET A 126 18.45 -9.03 -3.60
N PRO A 127 19.25 -9.37 -2.55
CA PRO A 127 18.80 -10.31 -1.53
C PRO A 127 17.53 -9.91 -0.79
N PHE A 128 17.24 -8.60 -0.71
CA PHE A 128 16.01 -8.09 -0.12
C PHE A 128 14.76 -8.62 -0.83
N PHE A 129 14.80 -8.77 -2.13
CA PHE A 129 13.68 -9.26 -2.94
C PHE A 129 13.54 -10.77 -2.93
N ARG A 130 14.45 -11.49 -2.23
CA ARG A 130 14.45 -12.95 -2.11
C ARG A 130 14.31 -13.67 -3.46
N PRO A 131 15.12 -13.34 -4.46
CA PRO A 131 14.92 -13.84 -5.82
C PRO A 131 14.97 -15.36 -5.90
N GLN A 132 15.80 -16.04 -5.09
CA GLN A 132 15.84 -17.51 -5.08
C GLN A 132 14.54 -18.13 -4.57
N GLU A 133 13.88 -17.50 -3.61
CA GLU A 133 12.58 -18.01 -3.12
C GLU A 133 11.51 -17.91 -4.21
N TRP A 134 11.51 -16.83 -5.00
CA TRP A 134 10.60 -16.68 -6.14
C TRP A 134 10.88 -17.70 -7.26
N LEU A 135 12.14 -17.97 -7.57
CA LEU A 135 12.51 -18.99 -8.54
C LEU A 135 12.12 -20.38 -8.07
N ASN A 136 12.30 -20.69 -6.79
CA ASN A 136 11.85 -21.94 -6.20
C ASN A 136 10.31 -22.07 -6.21
N PHE A 137 9.61 -20.95 -5.97
CA PHE A 137 8.15 -20.93 -6.04
C PHE A 137 7.65 -21.19 -7.48
N GLU A 138 8.23 -20.51 -8.46
CA GLU A 138 7.89 -20.71 -9.88
C GLU A 138 8.11 -22.17 -10.31
N ALA A 139 9.22 -22.78 -9.90
CA ALA A 139 9.55 -24.17 -10.22
C ALA A 139 8.47 -25.16 -9.79
N LYS A 140 7.78 -24.92 -8.66
CA LYS A 140 6.67 -25.76 -8.18
C LYS A 140 5.49 -25.81 -9.15
N PHE A 141 5.25 -24.76 -9.90
CA PHE A 141 4.12 -24.67 -10.84
C PHE A 141 4.52 -25.05 -12.26
N THR A 142 5.78 -24.84 -12.63
CA THR A 142 6.26 -25.14 -13.98
C THR A 142 6.79 -26.56 -14.12
N GLY A 143 7.04 -27.27 -13.01
CA GLY A 143 7.67 -28.59 -13.01
C GLY A 143 9.12 -28.59 -13.48
N LYS A 144 9.75 -27.42 -13.59
CA LYS A 144 11.15 -27.26 -13.96
C LYS A 144 12.03 -27.18 -12.72
N GLU A 145 13.30 -27.56 -12.85
CA GLU A 145 14.28 -27.28 -11.80
C GLU A 145 14.40 -25.77 -11.57
N PRO A 146 14.47 -25.31 -10.30
CA PRO A 146 14.59 -23.90 -10.03
C PRO A 146 15.92 -23.34 -10.56
N ALA A 147 15.86 -22.27 -11.31
CA ALA A 147 17.05 -21.54 -11.70
C ALA A 147 17.80 -21.03 -10.45
N LYS A 148 19.12 -21.02 -10.50
CA LYS A 148 19.94 -20.43 -9.44
C LYS A 148 20.07 -18.95 -9.65
N PHE A 149 19.66 -18.17 -8.66
CA PHE A 149 19.95 -16.73 -8.66
C PHE A 149 21.43 -16.52 -8.39
N TRP A 150 22.06 -15.73 -9.25
CA TRP A 150 23.46 -15.39 -9.06
C TRP A 150 23.62 -14.34 -7.96
N SER A 151 24.37 -14.66 -6.92
CA SER A 151 24.62 -13.79 -5.76
C SER A 151 26.13 -13.52 -5.52
N GLY A 152 26.98 -13.92 -6.47
CA GLY A 152 28.41 -13.73 -6.35
C GLY A 152 28.87 -12.31 -6.74
N PRO A 153 30.12 -11.94 -6.42
CA PRO A 153 30.70 -10.70 -6.91
C PRO A 153 30.77 -10.73 -8.45
N LEU A 154 30.61 -9.56 -9.07
CA LEU A 154 30.89 -9.42 -10.50
C LEU A 154 32.31 -9.92 -10.76
N LYS A 155 32.49 -10.82 -11.70
CA LYS A 155 33.83 -11.15 -12.15
C LYS A 155 34.42 -9.89 -12.74
N GLU A 156 35.53 -9.42 -12.20
CA GLU A 156 36.37 -8.44 -12.85
C GLU A 156 36.95 -9.13 -14.09
N ASP A 157 36.54 -8.67 -15.27
CA ASP A 157 37.16 -9.07 -16.57
C ASP A 157 38.51 -8.39 -16.75
#